data_fcbb517b3e78ab4630ffbea7581280b5
#
_entry.id   fcbb517b3e78ab4630ffbea7581280b5
#
_cell.length_a   1.000
_cell.length_b   1.000
_cell.length_c   1.000
_cell.angle_alpha   90.00
_cell.angle_beta   90.00
_cell.angle_gamma   90.00
#
_symmetry.space_group_name_H-M   'P 1'
#
loop_
_entity.id
_entity.type
_entity.pdbx_description
1 polymer ?
#
loop_
_entity_poly.entity_id
_entity_poly.type
_entity_poly.pdbx_seq_one_letter_code
_entity_poly.pdbx_strand_id
1 'polypeptide(L)'
;QAWEKVGYKVSFSSYLDETAAGADLVLPDLHPLEQWNDSRPRAGVFALQQPAMMPVFDGPKQTGDVLLQVAGQLGNYKSYLQGKWSALHQRVGGGKPFDQWWGESLQHGGVYGDPLTRAVRLSPNAANGLTTVALAGEGTVAVVFPHPVLHDGRGANKPWLQELPDPVSKMTWHGWVEVHPETAEKWVLASGDVVLIKSGFGAVSAPVWVTPSVRPGVLALPTGQGHKAYGRYAQDRSFNAFDLLSSEPNRYGGRTHTVAVTVSKTADHRRLATTEGTGRHLGETIVPSVALSEALRLKAGEHAIEEEETPEYARSALEGWAGAQHEKASLGNYAGDHPRWAMAIDLAKCTGCSACVTACYAENNVATVGEDLVVR
;
A
#
# COMPACT_ATOMS: atom_id res chain seq x y z
N GLN A 1 13.32 -22.24 -13.52
CA GLN A 1 13.08 -23.47 -14.32
C GLN A 1 12.12 -23.24 -15.49
N ALA A 2 10.86 -22.74 -15.29
CA ALA A 2 9.93 -22.48 -16.38
C ALA A 2 10.39 -21.32 -17.26
N TRP A 3 10.86 -20.25 -16.67
CA TRP A 3 11.39 -19.07 -17.34
C TRP A 3 12.58 -19.37 -18.27
N GLU A 4 13.46 -20.24 -17.85
CA GLU A 4 14.65 -20.67 -18.61
C GLU A 4 14.29 -21.46 -19.87
N LYS A 5 13.12 -22.12 -19.91
CA LYS A 5 12.64 -22.89 -21.05
C LYS A 5 12.00 -22.03 -22.14
N VAL A 6 11.72 -20.76 -21.87
CA VAL A 6 11.16 -19.84 -22.86
C VAL A 6 12.27 -19.35 -23.79
N GLY A 7 12.17 -19.66 -25.07
CA GLY A 7 13.21 -19.37 -26.05
C GLY A 7 13.39 -17.89 -26.37
N TYR A 8 12.34 -17.09 -26.27
CA TYR A 8 12.38 -15.63 -26.47
C TYR A 8 11.37 -14.94 -25.56
N LYS A 9 11.83 -13.96 -24.82
CA LYS A 9 11.08 -13.29 -23.76
C LYS A 9 10.91 -11.81 -24.06
N VAL A 10 9.68 -11.36 -24.04
CA VAL A 10 9.33 -9.94 -24.23
C VAL A 10 8.67 -9.41 -22.97
N SER A 11 9.16 -8.31 -22.45
CA SER A 11 8.55 -7.60 -21.32
C SER A 11 7.94 -6.28 -21.78
N PHE A 12 6.73 -5.98 -21.30
CA PHE A 12 6.08 -4.69 -21.47
C PHE A 12 6.19 -3.80 -20.23
N SER A 13 7.11 -4.11 -19.32
CA SER A 13 7.31 -3.31 -18.12
C SER A 13 7.81 -1.91 -18.47
N SER A 14 7.21 -0.88 -17.87
CA SER A 14 7.69 0.50 -17.95
C SER A 14 8.94 0.73 -17.07
N TYR A 15 9.34 -0.26 -16.29
CA TYR A 15 10.54 -0.24 -15.45
C TYR A 15 11.40 -1.45 -15.77
N LEU A 16 12.70 -1.30 -15.64
CA LEU A 16 13.65 -2.42 -15.72
C LEU A 16 13.64 -3.17 -14.38
N ASP A 17 12.55 -3.88 -14.11
CA ASP A 17 12.43 -4.77 -12.96
C ASP A 17 13.17 -6.09 -13.17
N GLU A 18 13.16 -6.98 -12.18
CA GLU A 18 13.86 -8.27 -12.24
C GLU A 18 13.41 -9.13 -13.42
N THR A 19 12.13 -9.05 -13.78
CA THR A 19 11.57 -9.80 -14.91
C THR A 19 12.01 -9.17 -16.24
N ALA A 20 11.91 -7.85 -16.35
CA ALA A 20 12.33 -7.12 -17.53
C ALA A 20 13.84 -7.22 -17.77
N ALA A 21 14.64 -7.18 -16.71
CA ALA A 21 16.09 -7.35 -16.78
C ALA A 21 16.50 -8.74 -17.33
N GLY A 22 15.66 -9.75 -17.15
CA GLY A 22 15.87 -11.09 -17.70
C GLY A 22 15.18 -11.34 -19.06
N ALA A 23 14.56 -10.33 -19.66
CA ALA A 23 13.91 -10.44 -20.96
C ALA A 23 14.87 -10.18 -22.12
N ASP A 24 14.60 -10.79 -23.28
CA ASP A 24 15.38 -10.59 -24.51
C ASP A 24 15.01 -9.28 -25.21
N LEU A 25 13.78 -8.80 -24.98
CA LEU A 25 13.27 -7.51 -25.50
C LEU A 25 12.38 -6.84 -24.47
N VAL A 26 12.61 -5.55 -24.23
CA VAL A 26 11.75 -4.71 -23.39
C VAL A 26 11.08 -3.65 -24.26
N LEU A 27 9.76 -3.64 -24.25
CA LEU A 27 8.90 -2.67 -24.96
C LEU A 27 8.09 -1.92 -23.91
N PRO A 28 8.54 -0.73 -23.44
CA PRO A 28 7.85 -0.02 -22.36
C PRO A 28 6.40 0.29 -22.71
N ASP A 29 5.47 -0.09 -21.83
CA ASP A 29 4.05 0.25 -21.92
C ASP A 29 3.81 1.71 -21.48
N LEU A 30 2.70 2.27 -21.94
CA LEU A 30 2.21 3.55 -21.46
C LEU A 30 1.73 3.45 -20.01
N HIS A 31 1.79 4.56 -19.28
CA HIS A 31 1.17 4.63 -17.95
C HIS A 31 -0.35 4.45 -18.05
N PRO A 32 -1.04 3.84 -17.07
CA PRO A 32 -2.50 3.69 -17.12
C PRO A 32 -3.28 4.99 -17.40
N LEU A 33 -2.77 6.15 -16.99
CA LEU A 33 -3.40 7.45 -17.30
C LEU A 33 -3.22 7.91 -18.75
N GLU A 34 -2.35 7.25 -19.52
CA GLU A 34 -1.98 7.60 -20.90
C GLU A 34 -2.61 6.68 -21.93
N GLN A 35 -3.35 5.65 -21.51
CA GLN A 35 -3.81 4.57 -22.39
C GLN A 35 -5.29 4.24 -22.24
N TRP A 36 -5.83 3.60 -23.29
CA TRP A 36 -7.16 3.00 -23.30
C TRP A 36 -7.12 1.62 -22.65
N ASN A 37 -8.13 1.29 -21.85
CA ASN A 37 -8.28 -0.05 -21.30
C ASN A 37 -9.75 -0.35 -20.97
N ASP A 38 -10.07 -1.62 -20.80
CA ASP A 38 -11.32 -2.05 -20.20
C ASP A 38 -11.09 -3.23 -19.25
N SER A 39 -12.05 -3.48 -18.38
CA SER A 39 -11.99 -4.61 -17.48
C SER A 39 -13.39 -5.10 -17.13
N ARG A 40 -13.46 -6.35 -16.73
CA ARG A 40 -14.68 -6.96 -16.21
C ARG A 40 -14.42 -7.51 -14.80
N PRO A 41 -14.37 -6.66 -13.78
CA PRO A 41 -13.99 -7.07 -12.42
C PRO A 41 -14.99 -8.01 -11.76
N ARG A 42 -16.26 -7.97 -12.18
CA ARG A 42 -17.31 -8.90 -11.72
C ARG A 42 -18.44 -9.03 -12.77
N ALA A 43 -19.31 -10.00 -12.57
CA ALA A 43 -20.49 -10.15 -13.41
C ALA A 43 -21.35 -8.86 -13.40
N GLY A 44 -21.80 -8.42 -14.57
CA GLY A 44 -22.61 -7.20 -14.74
C GLY A 44 -21.81 -5.89 -14.74
N VAL A 45 -20.51 -5.89 -14.43
CA VAL A 45 -19.68 -4.68 -14.44
C VAL A 45 -18.70 -4.74 -15.59
N PHE A 46 -18.73 -3.73 -16.44
CA PHE A 46 -17.82 -3.51 -17.56
C PHE A 46 -17.20 -2.12 -17.37
N ALA A 47 -16.01 -2.05 -16.78
CA ALA A 47 -15.30 -0.82 -16.57
C ALA A 47 -14.57 -0.40 -17.84
N LEU A 48 -14.57 0.89 -18.14
CA LEU A 48 -13.91 1.48 -19.31
C LEU A 48 -13.01 2.61 -18.87
N GLN A 49 -11.78 2.57 -19.33
CA GLN A 49 -10.77 3.59 -19.06
C GLN A 49 -10.40 4.30 -20.34
N GLN A 50 -10.40 5.62 -20.32
CA GLN A 50 -9.83 6.47 -21.37
C GLN A 50 -8.56 7.13 -20.84
N PRO A 51 -7.61 7.53 -21.72
CA PRO A 51 -6.46 8.32 -21.29
C PRO A 51 -6.92 9.66 -20.68
N ALA A 52 -6.36 10.00 -19.54
CA ALA A 52 -6.58 11.28 -18.85
C ALA A 52 -5.50 12.32 -19.22
N MET A 53 -4.41 11.88 -19.87
CA MET A 53 -3.30 12.73 -20.28
C MET A 53 -2.65 12.16 -21.53
N MET A 54 -1.87 12.99 -22.21
CA MET A 54 -0.99 12.57 -23.30
C MET A 54 0.22 11.81 -22.74
N PRO A 55 0.83 10.90 -23.53
CA PRO A 55 2.10 10.28 -23.15
C PRO A 55 3.17 11.31 -22.76
N VAL A 56 3.83 11.08 -21.63
CA VAL A 56 4.92 11.94 -21.14
C VAL A 56 6.21 11.71 -21.92
N PHE A 57 6.42 10.49 -22.38
CA PHE A 57 7.62 10.09 -23.13
C PHE A 57 7.29 9.70 -24.56
N ASP A 58 8.12 10.12 -25.50
CA ASP A 58 8.09 9.63 -26.87
C ASP A 58 8.71 8.24 -26.93
N GLY A 59 8.03 7.29 -27.54
CA GLY A 59 8.57 5.94 -27.74
C GLY A 59 7.78 4.81 -27.11
N PRO A 60 7.36 4.86 -25.84
CA PRO A 60 6.45 3.88 -25.28
C PRO A 60 5.17 3.76 -26.12
N LYS A 61 4.67 2.53 -26.24
CA LYS A 61 3.42 2.26 -26.95
C LYS A 61 2.52 1.42 -26.09
N GLN A 62 1.23 1.66 -26.19
CA GLN A 62 0.25 0.83 -25.51
C GLN A 62 0.40 -0.64 -25.92
N THR A 63 0.49 -1.55 -24.96
CA THR A 63 0.64 -2.99 -25.18
C THR A 63 -0.39 -3.52 -26.18
N GLY A 64 -1.64 -3.06 -26.10
CA GLY A 64 -2.71 -3.45 -27.03
C GLY A 64 -2.41 -3.10 -28.48
N ASP A 65 -1.84 -1.94 -28.75
CA ASP A 65 -1.47 -1.53 -30.11
C ASP A 65 -0.33 -2.40 -30.66
N VAL A 66 0.67 -2.71 -29.85
CA VAL A 66 1.78 -3.59 -30.24
C VAL A 66 1.26 -4.99 -30.59
N LEU A 67 0.39 -5.55 -29.75
CA LEU A 67 -0.17 -6.88 -29.97
C LEU A 67 -1.07 -6.93 -31.23
N LEU A 68 -1.85 -5.89 -31.50
CA LEU A 68 -2.64 -5.79 -32.72
C LEU A 68 -1.72 -5.75 -33.95
N GLN A 69 -0.66 -4.96 -33.90
CA GLN A 69 0.32 -4.88 -34.98
C GLN A 69 1.01 -6.22 -35.26
N VAL A 70 1.45 -6.91 -34.20
CA VAL A 70 2.06 -8.26 -34.32
C VAL A 70 1.07 -9.28 -34.88
N ALA A 71 -0.22 -9.15 -34.54
CA ALA A 71 -1.29 -10.00 -35.08
C ALA A 71 -1.71 -9.64 -36.53
N GLY A 72 -1.07 -8.64 -37.14
CA GLY A 72 -1.42 -8.18 -38.51
C GLY A 72 -2.77 -7.47 -38.60
N GLN A 73 -3.32 -6.99 -37.48
CA GLN A 73 -4.58 -6.27 -37.46
C GLN A 73 -4.35 -4.77 -37.70
N LEU A 74 -5.21 -4.20 -38.55
CA LEU A 74 -5.20 -2.76 -38.83
C LEU A 74 -5.97 -2.00 -37.74
N GLY A 75 -5.51 -0.78 -37.44
CA GLY A 75 -6.14 0.11 -36.46
C GLY A 75 -5.38 0.19 -35.16
N ASN A 76 -6.00 0.79 -34.17
CA ASN A 76 -5.45 0.97 -32.84
C ASN A 76 -6.34 0.30 -31.76
N TYR A 77 -5.82 0.19 -30.56
CA TYR A 77 -6.52 -0.48 -29.46
C TYR A 77 -7.84 0.20 -29.09
N LYS A 78 -7.94 1.54 -29.21
CA LYS A 78 -9.22 2.26 -29.04
C LYS A 78 -10.30 1.72 -30.00
N SER A 79 -9.96 1.63 -31.29
CA SER A 79 -10.90 1.12 -32.31
C SER A 79 -11.28 -0.34 -32.04
N TYR A 80 -10.32 -1.14 -31.60
CA TYR A 80 -10.58 -2.52 -31.18
C TYR A 80 -11.57 -2.57 -30.00
N LEU A 81 -11.36 -1.75 -28.97
CA LEU A 81 -12.29 -1.65 -27.82
C LEU A 81 -13.69 -1.22 -28.27
N GLN A 82 -13.79 -0.19 -29.12
CA GLN A 82 -15.07 0.25 -29.67
C GLN A 82 -15.80 -0.89 -30.40
N GLY A 83 -15.09 -1.70 -31.18
CA GLY A 83 -15.65 -2.88 -31.81
C GLY A 83 -16.18 -3.91 -30.80
N LYS A 84 -15.43 -4.19 -29.71
CA LYS A 84 -15.87 -5.08 -28.63
C LYS A 84 -17.07 -4.51 -27.86
N TRP A 85 -17.05 -3.23 -27.59
CA TRP A 85 -18.13 -2.55 -26.87
C TRP A 85 -19.39 -2.38 -27.72
N SER A 86 -19.28 -2.35 -29.05
CA SER A 86 -20.44 -2.41 -29.95
C SER A 86 -21.23 -3.70 -29.76
N ALA A 87 -20.57 -4.84 -29.60
CA ALA A 87 -21.24 -6.10 -29.29
C ALA A 87 -21.88 -6.10 -27.88
N LEU A 88 -21.30 -5.40 -26.91
CA LEU A 88 -21.91 -5.18 -25.59
C LEU A 88 -23.14 -4.27 -25.69
N HIS A 89 -23.03 -3.19 -26.45
CA HIS A 89 -24.12 -2.24 -26.72
C HIS A 89 -25.39 -2.93 -27.25
N GLN A 90 -25.26 -3.88 -28.18
CA GLN A 90 -26.39 -4.64 -28.68
C GLN A 90 -27.18 -5.38 -27.60
N ARG A 91 -26.56 -5.69 -26.46
CA ARG A 91 -27.16 -6.42 -25.34
C ARG A 91 -27.70 -5.51 -24.26
N VAL A 92 -27.05 -4.39 -24.00
CA VAL A 92 -27.34 -3.53 -22.83
C VAL A 92 -27.51 -2.05 -23.18
N GLY A 93 -27.46 -1.66 -24.45
CA GLY A 93 -27.49 -0.26 -24.90
C GLY A 93 -28.88 0.42 -24.83
N GLY A 94 -29.94 -0.34 -24.54
CA GLY A 94 -31.27 0.24 -24.30
C GLY A 94 -31.88 0.98 -25.49
N GLY A 95 -31.48 0.66 -26.72
CA GLY A 95 -31.99 1.31 -27.95
C GLY A 95 -31.34 2.66 -28.29
N LYS A 96 -30.39 3.13 -27.51
CA LYS A 96 -29.64 4.37 -27.80
C LYS A 96 -28.67 4.15 -28.96
N PRO A 97 -28.34 5.17 -29.79
CA PRO A 97 -27.23 5.11 -30.73
C PRO A 97 -25.90 4.78 -30.04
N PHE A 98 -25.04 4.02 -30.71
CA PHE A 98 -23.77 3.58 -30.13
C PHE A 98 -22.90 4.74 -29.63
N ASP A 99 -22.74 5.80 -30.40
CA ASP A 99 -21.87 6.93 -30.05
C ASP A 99 -22.37 7.66 -28.79
N GLN A 100 -23.67 7.81 -28.65
CA GLN A 100 -24.27 8.38 -27.44
C GLN A 100 -24.02 7.48 -26.23
N TRP A 101 -24.31 6.19 -26.38
CA TRP A 101 -24.13 5.22 -25.29
C TRP A 101 -22.64 5.05 -24.93
N TRP A 102 -21.74 5.09 -25.91
CA TRP A 102 -20.30 5.07 -25.69
C TRP A 102 -19.83 6.29 -24.89
N GLY A 103 -20.28 7.49 -25.28
CA GLY A 103 -19.98 8.73 -24.56
C GLY A 103 -20.46 8.71 -23.11
N GLU A 104 -21.68 8.24 -22.87
CA GLU A 104 -22.24 8.06 -21.53
C GLU A 104 -21.42 7.02 -20.72
N SER A 105 -21.01 5.92 -21.36
CA SER A 105 -20.16 4.90 -20.72
C SER A 105 -18.80 5.44 -20.32
N LEU A 106 -18.18 6.29 -21.15
CA LEU A 106 -16.93 6.98 -20.82
C LEU A 106 -17.11 7.93 -19.63
N GLN A 107 -18.18 8.71 -19.64
CA GLN A 107 -18.49 9.67 -18.56
C GLN A 107 -18.68 8.98 -17.22
N HIS A 108 -19.31 7.79 -17.21
CA HIS A 108 -19.55 7.00 -16.01
C HIS A 108 -18.41 6.02 -15.67
N GLY A 109 -17.36 5.94 -16.50
CA GLY A 109 -16.27 4.97 -16.33
C GLY A 109 -16.66 3.52 -16.64
N GLY A 110 -17.80 3.31 -17.31
CA GLY A 110 -18.25 1.98 -17.70
C GLY A 110 -19.76 1.77 -17.63
N VAL A 111 -20.16 0.49 -17.67
CA VAL A 111 -21.54 0.04 -17.51
C VAL A 111 -21.63 -0.82 -16.25
N TYR A 112 -22.54 -0.46 -15.38
CA TYR A 112 -22.72 -1.07 -14.06
C TYR A 112 -24.13 -1.67 -13.96
N GLY A 113 -24.21 -2.99 -14.05
CA GLY A 113 -25.42 -3.76 -13.80
C GLY A 113 -25.49 -4.25 -12.34
N ASP A 114 -26.69 -4.57 -11.91
CA ASP A 114 -26.88 -5.18 -10.60
C ASP A 114 -26.11 -6.52 -10.49
N PRO A 115 -25.51 -6.80 -9.35
CA PRO A 115 -24.84 -8.07 -9.13
C PRO A 115 -25.85 -9.20 -9.21
N LEU A 116 -25.56 -10.21 -10.02
CA LEU A 116 -26.34 -11.45 -10.04
C LEU A 116 -26.13 -12.14 -8.67
N THR A 117 -27.05 -11.92 -7.77
CA THR A 117 -27.05 -12.60 -6.46
C THR A 117 -27.60 -14.01 -6.63
N ARG A 118 -26.85 -15.02 -6.18
CA ARG A 118 -27.32 -16.38 -6.02
C ARG A 118 -27.39 -16.69 -4.53
N ALA A 119 -28.48 -17.33 -4.12
CA ALA A 119 -28.53 -17.88 -2.77
C ALA A 119 -27.44 -18.95 -2.63
N VAL A 120 -26.45 -18.66 -1.82
CA VAL A 120 -25.35 -19.60 -1.51
C VAL A 120 -25.71 -20.31 -0.20
N ARG A 121 -25.72 -21.63 -0.24
CA ARG A 121 -25.80 -22.47 0.95
C ARG A 121 -24.43 -23.09 1.17
N LEU A 122 -23.89 -22.95 2.36
CA LEU A 122 -22.71 -23.70 2.77
C LEU A 122 -23.04 -25.18 2.77
N SER A 123 -22.17 -25.99 2.17
CA SER A 123 -22.27 -27.44 2.31
C SER A 123 -22.15 -27.80 3.78
N PRO A 124 -23.00 -28.71 4.31
CA PRO A 124 -22.84 -29.23 5.68
C PRO A 124 -21.42 -29.77 5.94
N ASN A 125 -20.75 -30.22 4.88
CA ASN A 125 -19.40 -30.78 4.93
C ASN A 125 -18.29 -29.77 4.58
N ALA A 126 -18.58 -28.49 4.49
CA ALA A 126 -17.60 -27.48 4.10
C ALA A 126 -16.36 -27.44 5.03
N ALA A 127 -16.56 -27.76 6.30
CA ALA A 127 -15.50 -27.82 7.30
C ALA A 127 -14.71 -29.15 7.33
N ASN A 128 -15.21 -30.22 6.71
CA ASN A 128 -14.58 -31.55 6.80
C ASN A 128 -13.20 -31.64 6.10
N GLY A 129 -12.85 -30.64 5.30
CA GLY A 129 -11.53 -30.54 4.65
C GLY A 129 -10.59 -29.53 5.29
N LEU A 130 -11.00 -28.91 6.39
CA LEU A 130 -10.14 -28.00 7.13
C LEU A 130 -9.17 -28.81 7.99
N THR A 131 -7.96 -29.01 7.48
CA THR A 131 -6.86 -29.54 8.27
C THR A 131 -6.12 -28.36 8.90
N THR A 132 -5.95 -28.37 10.21
CA THR A 132 -4.97 -27.51 10.87
C THR A 132 -3.60 -27.82 10.30
N VAL A 133 -2.96 -26.87 9.67
CA VAL A 133 -1.54 -27.00 9.33
C VAL A 133 -0.80 -26.90 10.65
N ALA A 134 -0.35 -28.03 11.18
CA ALA A 134 0.60 -28.03 12.28
C ALA A 134 1.87 -27.36 11.74
N LEU A 135 2.19 -26.19 12.28
CA LEU A 135 3.53 -25.63 12.12
C LEU A 135 4.49 -26.61 12.78
N ALA A 136 5.36 -27.21 11.98
CA ALA A 136 6.25 -28.24 12.45
C ALA A 136 7.19 -27.68 13.52
N GLY A 137 7.07 -28.16 14.76
CA GLY A 137 8.03 -27.95 15.84
C GLY A 137 7.62 -26.94 16.90
N GLU A 138 8.10 -27.17 18.12
CA GLU A 138 8.23 -26.15 19.17
C GLU A 138 9.29 -25.15 18.72
N GLY A 139 8.94 -24.08 18.01
CA GLY A 139 9.90 -23.15 17.45
C GLY A 139 9.31 -21.79 17.16
N THR A 140 10.18 -20.86 16.84
CA THR A 140 9.84 -19.53 16.38
C THR A 140 9.24 -19.60 14.97
N VAL A 141 8.19 -18.85 14.76
CA VAL A 141 7.47 -18.77 13.51
C VAL A 141 7.61 -17.37 12.92
N ALA A 142 7.95 -17.29 11.64
CA ALA A 142 7.87 -16.04 10.88
C ALA A 142 6.57 -15.99 10.08
N VAL A 143 5.91 -14.84 10.14
CA VAL A 143 4.75 -14.47 9.33
C VAL A 143 5.17 -13.37 8.38
N VAL A 144 5.06 -13.61 7.10
CA VAL A 144 5.33 -12.62 6.05
C VAL A 144 4.01 -12.00 5.62
N PHE A 145 3.90 -10.67 5.72
CA PHE A 145 2.66 -9.95 5.44
C PHE A 145 2.85 -8.83 4.42
N PRO A 146 1.83 -8.50 3.61
CA PRO A 146 1.92 -7.39 2.67
C PRO A 146 2.12 -6.07 3.38
N HIS A 147 3.13 -5.29 2.98
CA HIS A 147 3.34 -3.95 3.50
C HIS A 147 2.13 -3.06 3.16
N PRO A 148 1.56 -2.30 4.11
CA PRO A 148 0.37 -1.48 3.85
C PRO A 148 0.52 -0.47 2.71
N VAL A 149 1.73 0.07 2.51
CA VAL A 149 2.04 1.09 1.50
C VAL A 149 2.68 0.47 0.25
N LEU A 150 3.74 -0.34 0.41
CA LEU A 150 4.48 -0.91 -0.71
C LEU A 150 3.88 -2.20 -1.25
N HIS A 151 2.94 -2.81 -0.51
CA HIS A 151 2.27 -4.04 -0.82
C HIS A 151 3.28 -5.19 -1.10
N ASP A 152 3.34 -5.68 -2.34
CA ASP A 152 4.26 -6.74 -2.78
C ASP A 152 5.56 -6.20 -3.41
N GLY A 153 5.79 -4.89 -3.35
CA GLY A 153 6.96 -4.22 -3.91
C GLY A 153 6.71 -3.47 -5.21
N ARG A 154 5.54 -3.62 -5.84
CA ARG A 154 5.23 -2.93 -7.11
C ARG A 154 5.29 -1.41 -7.05
N GLY A 155 5.27 -0.83 -5.86
CA GLY A 155 5.40 0.60 -5.61
C GLY A 155 6.80 1.03 -5.13
N ALA A 156 7.74 0.10 -4.94
CA ALA A 156 9.01 0.37 -4.25
C ALA A 156 9.92 1.38 -4.96
N ASN A 157 9.83 1.52 -6.28
CA ASN A 157 10.60 2.54 -7.01
C ASN A 157 9.95 3.94 -7.00
N LYS A 158 8.93 4.15 -6.19
CA LYS A 158 8.29 5.46 -6.03
C LYS A 158 8.77 6.10 -4.73
N PRO A 159 9.57 7.19 -4.78
CA PRO A 159 10.16 7.79 -3.59
C PRO A 159 9.12 8.27 -2.59
N TRP A 160 7.98 8.79 -3.04
CA TRP A 160 6.88 9.18 -2.16
C TRP A 160 6.30 7.99 -1.37
N LEU A 161 6.21 6.79 -2.00
CA LEU A 161 5.75 5.60 -1.28
C LEU A 161 6.83 5.04 -0.34
N GLN A 162 8.11 5.16 -0.70
CA GLN A 162 9.20 4.78 0.21
C GLN A 162 9.22 5.65 1.47
N GLU A 163 8.87 6.92 1.35
CA GLU A 163 8.88 7.89 2.46
C GLU A 163 7.52 8.05 3.14
N LEU A 164 6.46 7.45 2.58
CA LEU A 164 5.16 7.41 3.23
C LEU A 164 5.23 6.49 4.45
N PRO A 165 4.98 7.00 5.66
CA PRO A 165 5.12 6.20 6.87
C PRO A 165 4.14 5.03 6.93
N ASP A 166 4.62 3.88 7.35
CA ASP A 166 3.74 2.78 7.75
C ASP A 166 2.73 3.26 8.80
N PRO A 167 1.44 2.93 8.68
CA PRO A 167 0.41 3.50 9.56
C PRO A 167 0.55 3.11 11.03
N VAL A 168 1.26 2.03 11.35
CA VAL A 168 1.45 1.54 12.72
C VAL A 168 2.84 1.88 13.24
N SER A 169 3.88 1.42 12.56
CA SER A 169 5.27 1.58 12.98
C SER A 169 5.85 2.95 12.70
N LYS A 170 5.23 3.73 11.81
CA LYS A 170 5.75 4.98 11.25
C LYS A 170 7.09 4.83 10.52
N MET A 171 7.48 3.60 10.19
CA MET A 171 8.72 3.32 9.46
C MET A 171 8.61 3.68 8.00
N THR A 172 9.75 4.02 7.42
CA THR A 172 9.94 4.42 6.03
C THR A 172 11.20 3.74 5.46
N TRP A 173 11.34 3.70 4.16
CA TRP A 173 12.53 3.38 3.37
C TRP A 173 13.05 1.94 3.44
N HIS A 174 12.89 1.19 4.50
CA HIS A 174 13.37 -0.19 4.57
C HIS A 174 12.41 -1.12 5.32
N GLY A 175 12.65 -2.43 5.21
CA GLY A 175 11.91 -3.45 5.94
C GLY A 175 12.47 -3.62 7.37
N TRP A 176 11.66 -4.23 8.22
CA TRP A 176 11.99 -4.55 9.61
C TRP A 176 11.43 -5.93 9.98
N VAL A 177 11.80 -6.42 11.15
CA VAL A 177 11.14 -7.57 11.77
C VAL A 177 10.53 -7.16 13.10
N GLU A 178 9.24 -7.42 13.27
CA GLU A 178 8.52 -7.19 14.51
C GLU A 178 8.79 -8.31 15.51
N VAL A 179 9.14 -7.95 16.73
CA VAL A 179 9.47 -8.89 17.81
C VAL A 179 8.75 -8.45 19.09
N HIS A 180 8.01 -9.37 19.74
CA HIS A 180 7.35 -9.08 20.99
C HIS A 180 8.35 -8.74 22.10
N PRO A 181 8.06 -7.81 23.02
CA PRO A 181 8.98 -7.44 24.13
C PRO A 181 9.50 -8.62 24.93
N GLU A 182 8.64 -9.58 25.32
CA GLU A 182 9.06 -10.78 26.06
C GLU A 182 10.03 -11.66 25.25
N THR A 183 9.84 -11.72 23.91
CA THR A 183 10.74 -12.47 23.03
C THR A 183 12.06 -11.73 22.87
N ALA A 184 12.02 -10.40 22.76
CA ALA A 184 13.19 -9.55 22.66
C ALA A 184 14.04 -9.64 23.93
N GLU A 185 13.41 -9.60 25.10
CA GLU A 185 14.08 -9.77 26.39
C GLU A 185 14.78 -11.14 26.48
N LYS A 186 14.07 -12.22 26.15
CA LYS A 186 14.62 -13.59 26.14
C LYS A 186 15.81 -13.75 25.20
N TRP A 187 15.82 -13.05 24.08
CA TRP A 187 16.88 -13.11 23.07
C TRP A 187 17.93 -12.00 23.21
N VAL A 188 17.80 -11.15 24.21
CA VAL A 188 18.67 -9.97 24.45
C VAL A 188 18.74 -9.09 23.19
N LEU A 189 17.56 -8.72 22.66
CA LEU A 189 17.40 -7.88 21.50
C LEU A 189 16.83 -6.51 21.88
N ALA A 190 17.30 -5.49 21.18
CA ALA A 190 16.76 -4.14 21.21
C ALA A 190 16.34 -3.70 19.81
N SER A 191 15.47 -2.69 19.70
CA SER A 191 15.13 -2.10 18.40
C SER A 191 16.40 -1.55 17.73
N GLY A 192 16.57 -1.89 16.44
CA GLY A 192 17.75 -1.57 15.66
C GLY A 192 18.81 -2.69 15.62
N ASP A 193 18.78 -3.65 16.54
CA ASP A 193 19.65 -4.85 16.40
C ASP A 193 19.30 -5.61 15.12
N VAL A 194 20.31 -6.08 14.40
CA VAL A 194 20.08 -6.87 13.19
C VAL A 194 20.11 -8.36 13.56
N VAL A 195 19.08 -9.07 13.12
CA VAL A 195 18.99 -10.53 13.29
C VAL A 195 19.05 -11.24 11.94
N LEU A 196 19.76 -12.38 11.91
CA LEU A 196 19.73 -13.32 10.81
C LEU A 196 18.60 -14.33 11.06
N ILE A 197 17.62 -14.34 10.19
CA ILE A 197 16.46 -15.23 10.22
C ILE A 197 16.64 -16.28 9.13
N LYS A 198 16.59 -17.55 9.48
CA LYS A 198 16.75 -18.67 8.54
C LYS A 198 15.54 -19.58 8.59
N SER A 199 15.03 -19.95 7.42
CA SER A 199 14.03 -20.98 7.22
C SER A 199 14.63 -22.21 6.51
N GLY A 200 13.81 -23.22 6.22
CA GLY A 200 14.20 -24.32 5.33
C GLY A 200 14.37 -23.92 3.87
N PHE A 201 14.03 -22.69 3.48
CA PHE A 201 14.01 -22.24 2.08
C PHE A 201 15.01 -21.12 1.79
N GLY A 202 15.42 -20.36 2.80
CA GLY A 202 16.38 -19.29 2.65
C GLY A 202 16.61 -18.52 3.94
N ALA A 203 17.30 -17.38 3.83
CA ALA A 203 17.65 -16.55 4.97
C ALA A 203 17.59 -15.07 4.62
N VAL A 204 17.24 -14.24 5.60
CA VAL A 204 17.26 -12.78 5.51
C VAL A 204 17.89 -12.17 6.76
N SER A 205 18.53 -11.02 6.60
CA SER A 205 18.98 -10.18 7.71
C SER A 205 18.06 -8.97 7.84
N ALA A 206 17.48 -8.75 9.01
CA ALA A 206 16.50 -7.70 9.24
C ALA A 206 16.76 -6.95 10.55
N PRO A 207 16.60 -5.62 10.59
CA PRO A 207 16.61 -4.86 11.83
C PRO A 207 15.34 -5.14 12.63
N VAL A 208 15.49 -5.27 13.92
CA VAL A 208 14.42 -5.57 14.88
C VAL A 208 13.66 -4.30 15.23
N TRP A 209 12.34 -4.39 15.23
CA TRP A 209 11.46 -3.46 15.92
C TRP A 209 10.75 -4.18 17.06
N VAL A 210 11.04 -3.77 18.29
CA VAL A 210 10.40 -4.34 19.48
C VAL A 210 9.04 -3.68 19.66
N THR A 211 7.97 -4.49 19.56
CA THR A 211 6.59 -4.00 19.60
C THR A 211 5.64 -5.06 20.17
N PRO A 212 4.62 -4.67 20.96
CA PRO A 212 3.61 -5.61 21.44
C PRO A 212 2.58 -6.05 20.37
N SER A 213 2.71 -5.58 19.13
CA SER A 213 1.77 -5.87 18.03
C SER A 213 1.77 -7.33 17.59
N VAL A 214 2.83 -8.09 17.90
CA VAL A 214 2.97 -9.52 17.57
C VAL A 214 2.90 -10.38 18.82
N ARG A 215 2.59 -11.67 18.65
CA ARG A 215 2.58 -12.63 19.77
C ARG A 215 4.01 -13.03 20.18
N PRO A 216 4.25 -13.36 21.47
CA PRO A 216 5.51 -13.96 21.89
C PRO A 216 5.86 -15.20 21.04
N GLY A 217 7.13 -15.31 20.59
CA GLY A 217 7.60 -16.39 19.76
C GLY A 217 7.24 -16.30 18.27
N VAL A 218 6.53 -15.24 17.86
CA VAL A 218 6.21 -14.95 16.45
C VAL A 218 7.02 -13.75 15.98
N LEU A 219 7.56 -13.85 14.78
CA LEU A 219 8.16 -12.73 14.04
C LEU A 219 7.22 -12.31 12.92
N ALA A 220 7.06 -11.03 12.69
CA ALA A 220 6.32 -10.53 11.53
C ALA A 220 7.24 -9.68 10.64
N LEU A 221 7.23 -9.94 9.33
CA LEU A 221 8.07 -9.28 8.35
C LEU A 221 7.20 -8.73 7.21
N PRO A 222 7.23 -7.41 6.95
CA PRO A 222 6.55 -6.85 5.79
C PRO A 222 7.26 -7.22 4.49
N THR A 223 6.50 -7.41 3.43
CA THR A 223 7.01 -7.51 2.05
C THR A 223 7.29 -6.12 1.48
N GLY A 224 7.66 -6.03 0.21
CA GLY A 224 7.71 -4.76 -0.52
C GLY A 224 9.11 -4.19 -0.72
N GLN A 225 10.13 -4.77 -0.10
CA GLN A 225 11.53 -4.39 -0.25
C GLN A 225 12.37 -5.54 -0.81
N GLY A 226 13.68 -5.29 -1.00
CA GLY A 226 14.65 -6.31 -1.41
C GLY A 226 14.76 -6.52 -2.92
N HIS A 227 14.34 -5.57 -3.72
CA HIS A 227 14.55 -5.56 -5.17
C HIS A 227 16.03 -5.56 -5.54
N LYS A 228 16.38 -6.31 -6.58
CA LYS A 228 17.73 -6.34 -7.19
C LYS A 228 17.83 -5.51 -8.47
N ALA A 229 16.68 -5.17 -9.04
CA ALA A 229 16.49 -4.26 -10.14
C ALA A 229 15.34 -3.30 -9.79
N TYR A 230 14.60 -2.74 -10.74
CA TYR A 230 13.42 -1.91 -10.57
C TYR A 230 13.68 -0.41 -10.40
N GLY A 231 14.93 0.04 -10.34
CA GLY A 231 15.34 1.44 -10.31
C GLY A 231 15.88 1.91 -8.96
N ARG A 232 16.43 3.10 -8.95
CA ARG A 232 17.29 3.64 -7.87
C ARG A 232 16.65 3.73 -6.48
N TYR A 233 15.33 3.81 -6.40
CA TYR A 233 14.62 3.92 -5.12
C TYR A 233 14.24 2.56 -4.52
N ALA A 234 14.27 1.48 -5.33
CA ALA A 234 13.93 0.14 -4.88
C ALA A 234 15.15 -0.78 -4.79
N GLN A 235 16.11 -0.59 -5.71
CA GLN A 235 17.22 -1.51 -5.87
C GLN A 235 18.14 -1.54 -4.65
N ASP A 236 18.46 -2.75 -4.22
CA ASP A 236 19.39 -3.07 -3.11
C ASP A 236 18.99 -2.42 -1.77
N ARG A 237 17.71 -2.11 -1.60
CA ARG A 237 17.18 -1.66 -0.32
C ARG A 237 16.65 -2.84 0.48
N SER A 238 17.16 -2.97 1.71
CA SER A 238 16.68 -3.94 2.68
C SER A 238 16.72 -5.39 2.17
N PHE A 239 15.82 -6.23 2.64
CA PHE A 239 15.73 -7.66 2.34
C PHE A 239 14.41 -8.00 1.67
N ASN A 240 14.38 -9.13 0.96
CA ASN A 240 13.15 -9.68 0.39
C ASN A 240 12.57 -10.73 1.35
N ALA A 241 11.48 -10.42 2.03
CA ALA A 241 10.85 -11.34 2.98
C ALA A 241 10.37 -12.65 2.31
N PHE A 242 10.10 -12.65 1.00
CA PHE A 242 9.73 -13.88 0.27
C PHE A 242 10.83 -14.92 0.20
N ASP A 243 12.09 -14.55 0.44
CA ASP A 243 13.22 -15.50 0.44
C ASP A 243 13.13 -16.52 1.59
N LEU A 244 12.34 -16.22 2.61
CA LEU A 244 12.04 -17.17 3.70
C LEU A 244 10.98 -18.21 3.33
N LEU A 245 10.19 -17.99 2.28
CA LEU A 245 9.02 -18.80 1.97
C LEU A 245 9.32 -19.86 0.91
N SER A 246 8.57 -20.98 0.97
CA SER A 246 8.62 -21.98 -0.08
C SER A 246 8.23 -21.39 -1.44
N SER A 247 8.95 -21.79 -2.48
CA SER A 247 8.57 -21.52 -3.87
C SER A 247 7.42 -22.40 -4.36
N GLU A 248 7.14 -23.51 -3.66
CA GLU A 248 6.07 -24.43 -4.02
C GLU A 248 4.71 -23.84 -3.66
N PRO A 249 3.76 -23.80 -4.60
CA PRO A 249 2.42 -23.33 -4.30
C PRO A 249 1.69 -24.31 -3.36
N ASN A 250 0.85 -23.79 -2.51
CA ASN A 250 -0.08 -24.60 -1.75
C ASN A 250 -1.17 -25.19 -2.67
N ARG A 251 -2.02 -26.07 -2.13
CA ARG A 251 -3.11 -26.72 -2.88
C ARG A 251 -4.10 -25.76 -3.58
N TYR A 252 -4.08 -24.48 -3.24
CA TYR A 252 -4.92 -23.43 -3.83
C TYR A 252 -4.17 -22.55 -4.84
N GLY A 253 -2.90 -22.87 -5.13
CA GLY A 253 -2.06 -22.12 -6.06
C GLY A 253 -1.38 -20.88 -5.47
N GLY A 254 -1.59 -20.61 -4.17
CA GLY A 254 -0.94 -19.50 -3.46
C GLY A 254 0.27 -19.96 -2.66
N ARG A 255 1.04 -19.02 -2.12
CA ARG A 255 2.12 -19.30 -1.17
C ARG A 255 1.60 -19.36 0.26
N THR A 256 2.25 -20.16 1.10
CA THR A 256 2.05 -20.13 2.55
C THR A 256 2.91 -19.01 3.12
N HIS A 257 2.30 -18.07 3.80
CA HIS A 257 2.97 -16.88 4.35
C HIS A 257 3.53 -17.08 5.76
N THR A 258 3.52 -18.30 6.26
CA THR A 258 3.97 -18.68 7.60
C THR A 258 5.01 -19.78 7.49
N VAL A 259 6.13 -19.63 8.19
CA VAL A 259 7.24 -20.57 8.11
C VAL A 259 7.98 -20.69 9.46
N ALA A 260 8.41 -21.89 9.80
CA ALA A 260 9.29 -22.12 10.95
C ALA A 260 10.69 -21.56 10.67
N VAL A 261 11.27 -20.85 11.63
CA VAL A 261 12.56 -20.18 11.48
C VAL A 261 13.46 -20.37 12.70
N THR A 262 14.74 -20.22 12.48
CA THR A 262 15.74 -19.99 13.51
C THR A 262 16.24 -18.55 13.43
N VAL A 263 16.56 -17.97 14.59
CA VAL A 263 16.96 -16.57 14.71
C VAL A 263 18.31 -16.49 15.42
N SER A 264 19.21 -15.70 14.92
CA SER A 264 20.47 -15.38 15.58
C SER A 264 20.76 -13.89 15.48
N LYS A 265 21.15 -13.28 16.60
CA LYS A 265 21.62 -11.89 16.63
C LYS A 265 22.94 -11.78 15.88
N THR A 266 23.09 -10.74 15.07
CA THR A 266 24.36 -10.37 14.44
C THR A 266 25.10 -9.32 15.27
N ALA A 267 26.28 -8.92 14.83
CA ALA A 267 27.00 -7.80 15.42
C ALA A 267 26.52 -6.44 14.88
N ASP A 268 25.70 -6.45 13.86
CA ASP A 268 25.27 -5.24 13.17
C ASP A 268 24.11 -4.56 13.92
N HIS A 269 24.06 -3.25 13.78
CA HIS A 269 22.97 -2.41 14.28
C HIS A 269 22.55 -1.45 13.18
N ARG A 270 21.24 -1.29 12.97
CA ARG A 270 20.68 -0.35 12.01
C ARG A 270 19.66 0.54 12.69
N ARG A 271 19.85 1.85 12.58
CA ARG A 271 18.82 2.81 13.00
C ARG A 271 17.55 2.60 12.17
N LEU A 272 16.42 2.49 12.84
CA LEU A 272 15.13 2.43 12.19
C LEU A 272 14.73 3.83 11.72
N ALA A 273 14.40 3.96 10.43
CA ALA A 273 13.94 5.21 9.85
C ALA A 273 12.43 5.38 10.15
N THR A 274 12.13 5.90 11.32
CA THR A 274 10.75 6.17 11.75
C THR A 274 10.49 7.66 11.79
N THR A 275 9.29 8.08 11.37
CA THR A 275 8.81 9.46 11.50
C THR A 275 8.13 9.71 12.85
N GLU A 276 8.16 8.75 13.75
CA GLU A 276 7.65 8.89 15.09
C GLU A 276 8.54 9.84 15.89
N GLY A 277 8.01 11.01 16.27
CA GLY A 277 8.75 12.01 17.05
C GLY A 277 8.91 11.62 18.51
N THR A 278 7.89 10.99 19.10
CA THR A 278 7.89 10.47 20.46
C THR A 278 6.92 9.30 20.59
N GLY A 279 7.33 8.26 21.30
CA GLY A 279 6.47 7.12 21.67
C GLY A 279 5.56 7.40 22.88
N ARG A 280 5.57 8.64 23.41
CA ARG A 280 4.79 9.03 24.58
C ARG A 280 4.08 10.34 24.30
N HIS A 281 2.77 10.38 24.49
CA HIS A 281 1.99 11.62 24.42
C HIS A 281 1.74 12.25 25.81
N LEU A 282 2.33 11.71 26.86
CA LEU A 282 2.38 12.28 28.21
C LEU A 282 1.00 12.65 28.82
N GLY A 283 -0.04 11.95 28.41
CA GLY A 283 -1.43 12.23 28.84
C GLY A 283 -2.16 13.27 27.99
N GLU A 284 -1.50 13.85 26.99
CA GLU A 284 -2.12 14.83 26.10
C GLU A 284 -3.04 14.16 25.07
N THR A 285 -4.22 14.73 24.83
CA THR A 285 -5.10 14.32 23.74
C THR A 285 -4.65 15.03 22.46
N ILE A 286 -3.73 14.41 21.70
CA ILE A 286 -3.20 14.98 20.46
C ILE A 286 -4.27 15.02 19.37
N VAL A 287 -5.09 13.96 19.28
CA VAL A 287 -6.20 13.87 18.33
C VAL A 287 -7.46 13.49 19.10
N PRO A 288 -8.42 14.44 19.26
CA PRO A 288 -9.66 14.14 19.95
C PRO A 288 -10.51 13.15 19.17
N SER A 289 -11.12 12.21 19.87
CA SER A 289 -12.11 11.32 19.31
C SER A 289 -13.40 11.39 20.11
N VAL A 290 -14.53 11.35 19.42
CA VAL A 290 -15.85 11.46 20.00
C VAL A 290 -16.81 10.47 19.32
N ALA A 291 -17.72 9.88 20.09
CA ALA A 291 -18.73 9.01 19.52
C ALA A 291 -19.65 9.81 18.59
N LEU A 292 -20.03 9.22 17.44
CA LEU A 292 -20.90 9.89 16.46
C LEU A 292 -22.23 10.35 17.11
N SER A 293 -22.80 9.55 18.00
CA SER A 293 -24.04 9.88 18.72
C SER A 293 -23.88 11.13 19.61
N GLU A 294 -22.71 11.37 20.13
CA GLU A 294 -22.38 12.53 20.92
C GLU A 294 -22.10 13.73 20.02
N ALA A 295 -21.30 13.58 18.99
CA ALA A 295 -21.03 14.62 17.99
C ALA A 295 -22.31 15.19 17.38
N LEU A 296 -23.30 14.34 17.10
CA LEU A 296 -24.62 14.76 16.57
C LEU A 296 -25.50 15.50 17.57
N ARG A 297 -25.22 15.41 18.88
CA ARG A 297 -25.96 16.15 19.92
C ARG A 297 -25.38 17.54 20.18
N LEU A 298 -24.16 17.79 19.76
CA LEU A 298 -23.49 19.06 20.00
C LEU A 298 -24.10 20.14 19.11
N LYS A 299 -24.48 21.24 19.72
CA LYS A 299 -24.87 22.44 19.00
C LYS A 299 -23.63 23.19 18.54
N ALA A 300 -23.77 23.94 17.46
CA ALA A 300 -22.70 24.82 17.01
C ALA A 300 -22.24 25.74 18.15
N GLY A 301 -20.98 25.62 18.54
CA GLY A 301 -20.37 26.39 19.64
C GLY A 301 -20.24 25.65 20.97
N GLU A 302 -20.78 24.43 21.09
CA GLU A 302 -20.50 23.56 22.25
C GLU A 302 -19.29 22.68 21.96
N HIS A 303 -18.36 22.56 22.92
CA HIS A 303 -17.18 21.71 22.79
C HIS A 303 -17.54 20.26 23.17
N ALA A 304 -17.23 19.30 22.30
CA ALA A 304 -17.43 17.86 22.51
C ALA A 304 -16.47 17.26 23.55
N ILE A 305 -15.46 17.99 23.91
CA ILE A 305 -14.34 17.54 24.71
C ILE A 305 -14.27 18.51 25.89
N GLU A 306 -14.50 18.00 27.10
CA GLU A 306 -14.07 18.73 28.28
C GLU A 306 -12.58 19.00 28.11
N GLU A 307 -12.19 20.27 28.19
CA GLU A 307 -10.78 20.63 28.27
C GLU A 307 -10.23 19.94 29.53
N GLU A 308 -9.70 18.71 29.38
CA GLU A 308 -8.78 18.19 30.37
C GLU A 308 -7.71 19.26 30.55
N GLU A 309 -7.53 19.75 31.77
CA GLU A 309 -6.60 20.82 32.05
C GLU A 309 -5.25 20.49 31.45
N THR A 310 -4.87 21.23 30.41
CA THR A 310 -3.55 21.08 29.78
C THR A 310 -2.51 21.23 30.90
N PRO A 311 -1.66 20.23 31.15
CA PRO A 311 -0.68 20.31 32.20
C PRO A 311 0.13 21.60 32.12
N GLU A 312 0.40 22.24 33.29
CA GLU A 312 1.03 23.55 33.37
C GLU A 312 2.38 23.62 32.63
N TYR A 313 3.12 22.51 32.56
CA TYR A 313 4.36 22.42 31.79
C TYR A 313 4.12 22.44 30.26
N ALA A 314 3.01 21.92 29.77
CA ALA A 314 2.68 21.96 28.36
C ALA A 314 2.16 23.34 27.94
N ARG A 315 1.43 24.04 28.85
CA ARG A 315 1.08 25.45 28.65
C ARG A 315 2.33 26.32 28.57
N SER A 316 3.26 26.15 29.50
CA SER A 316 4.50 26.93 29.53
C SER A 316 5.40 26.64 28.28
N ALA A 317 5.44 25.40 27.80
CA ALA A 317 6.15 25.04 26.60
C ALA A 317 5.49 25.63 25.32
N LEU A 318 4.16 25.61 25.26
CA LEU A 318 3.38 26.22 24.17
C LEU A 318 3.45 27.74 24.21
N GLU A 319 3.39 28.36 25.40
CA GLU A 319 3.57 29.81 25.62
C GLU A 319 4.99 30.28 25.31
N GLY A 320 6.00 29.46 25.59
CA GLY A 320 7.39 29.75 25.26
C GLY A 320 7.71 29.60 23.79
N TRP A 321 6.97 28.75 23.06
CA TRP A 321 7.14 28.51 21.62
C TRP A 321 6.23 29.40 20.78
N ALA A 322 5.01 29.64 21.22
CA ALA A 322 4.10 30.65 20.71
C ALA A 322 4.42 31.98 21.38
N GLY A 323 5.52 32.61 21.00
CA GLY A 323 5.70 34.02 21.39
C GLY A 323 4.41 34.79 21.06
N ALA A 324 3.94 35.65 21.95
CA ALA A 324 2.66 36.36 21.94
C ALA A 324 2.26 37.03 20.60
N GLN A 325 3.15 37.06 19.62
CA GLN A 325 2.92 37.51 18.25
C GLN A 325 2.35 36.42 17.35
N HIS A 326 2.63 35.13 17.59
CA HIS A 326 2.09 34.03 16.78
C HIS A 326 0.62 33.76 17.09
N GLU A 327 0.23 33.87 18.34
CA GLU A 327 -1.15 33.68 18.77
C GLU A 327 -2.06 34.79 18.20
N LYS A 328 -1.61 36.04 18.21
CA LYS A 328 -2.36 37.15 17.58
C LYS A 328 -2.35 37.09 16.05
N ALA A 329 -1.30 36.60 15.43
CA ALA A 329 -1.25 36.47 13.97
C ALA A 329 -2.08 35.29 13.47
N SER A 330 -2.09 34.14 14.16
CA SER A 330 -2.87 32.97 13.76
C SER A 330 -4.36 33.13 14.07
N LEU A 331 -4.73 33.72 15.19
CA LEU A 331 -6.12 33.98 15.56
C LEU A 331 -6.68 35.24 14.92
N GLY A 332 -5.86 36.29 14.74
CA GLY A 332 -6.29 37.55 14.14
C GLY A 332 -6.69 37.48 12.67
N ASN A 333 -6.03 36.62 11.90
CA ASN A 333 -6.37 36.39 10.49
C ASN A 333 -7.60 35.47 10.30
N TYR A 334 -8.05 34.78 11.34
CA TYR A 334 -9.22 33.92 11.30
C TYR A 334 -10.46 34.50 11.98
N ALA A 335 -10.37 35.71 12.52
CA ALA A 335 -11.47 36.43 13.17
C ALA A 335 -12.38 37.12 12.13
N GLY A 336 -12.81 36.42 11.09
CA GLY A 336 -13.67 36.93 10.03
C GLY A 336 -14.41 35.84 9.30
N ASP A 337 -15.20 36.20 8.30
CA ASP A 337 -16.00 35.30 7.44
C ASP A 337 -15.20 34.32 6.55
N HIS A 338 -13.97 34.01 6.90
CA HIS A 338 -13.16 33.08 6.13
C HIS A 338 -13.48 31.62 6.51
N PRO A 339 -13.69 30.74 5.51
CA PRO A 339 -13.89 29.31 5.76
C PRO A 339 -12.69 28.71 6.51
N ARG A 340 -12.98 27.91 7.53
CA ARG A 340 -11.95 27.12 8.24
C ARG A 340 -12.02 25.67 7.77
N TRP A 341 -10.87 25.10 7.53
CA TRP A 341 -10.77 23.69 7.20
C TRP A 341 -10.74 22.85 8.47
N ALA A 342 -11.55 21.79 8.46
CA ALA A 342 -11.53 20.77 9.51
C ALA A 342 -11.55 19.39 8.84
N MET A 343 -10.89 18.43 9.45
CA MET A 343 -10.90 17.05 9.00
C MET A 343 -11.59 16.19 10.04
N ALA A 344 -12.63 15.48 9.62
CA ALA A 344 -13.27 14.44 10.43
C ALA A 344 -12.96 13.07 9.82
N ILE A 345 -12.48 12.14 10.63
CA ILE A 345 -12.13 10.79 10.22
C ILE A 345 -13.09 9.81 10.87
N ASP A 346 -13.89 9.12 10.04
CA ASP A 346 -14.73 8.01 10.49
C ASP A 346 -13.87 6.77 10.75
N LEU A 347 -13.53 6.54 12.01
CA LEU A 347 -12.66 5.44 12.43
C LEU A 347 -13.26 4.06 12.15
N ALA A 348 -14.60 3.95 12.01
CA ALA A 348 -15.25 2.69 11.63
C ALA A 348 -15.04 2.34 10.14
N LYS A 349 -14.70 3.32 9.32
CA LYS A 349 -14.45 3.16 7.88
C LYS A 349 -12.99 3.34 7.48
N CYS A 350 -12.19 3.96 8.35
CA CYS A 350 -10.78 4.20 8.08
C CYS A 350 -10.00 2.88 8.03
N THR A 351 -9.32 2.61 6.91
CA THR A 351 -8.49 1.41 6.71
C THR A 351 -7.01 1.66 6.98
N GLY A 352 -6.61 2.88 7.37
CA GLY A 352 -5.20 3.24 7.55
C GLY A 352 -4.38 3.30 6.25
N CYS A 353 -5.03 3.45 5.08
CA CYS A 353 -4.37 3.39 3.77
C CYS A 353 -3.42 4.57 3.46
N SER A 354 -3.32 5.56 4.34
CA SER A 354 -2.48 6.76 4.22
C SER A 354 -2.74 7.63 2.96
N ALA A 355 -3.88 7.47 2.28
CA ALA A 355 -4.23 8.30 1.12
C ALA A 355 -4.34 9.79 1.48
N CYS A 356 -4.85 10.13 2.66
CA CYS A 356 -4.90 11.49 3.18
C CYS A 356 -3.50 12.08 3.43
N VAL A 357 -2.54 11.26 3.88
CA VAL A 357 -1.15 11.68 4.05
C VAL A 357 -0.50 11.95 2.71
N THR A 358 -0.72 11.07 1.72
CA THR A 358 -0.24 11.26 0.34
C THR A 358 -0.81 12.53 -0.29
N ALA A 359 -2.12 12.78 -0.09
CA ALA A 359 -2.76 14.00 -0.58
C ALA A 359 -2.17 15.27 0.07
N CYS A 360 -1.88 15.22 1.37
CA CYS A 360 -1.22 16.31 2.08
C CYS A 360 0.20 16.54 1.54
N TYR A 361 0.97 15.49 1.29
CA TYR A 361 2.31 15.61 0.70
C TYR A 361 2.28 16.24 -0.69
N ALA A 362 1.30 15.83 -1.52
CA ALA A 362 1.13 16.38 -2.86
C ALA A 362 0.72 17.85 -2.84
N GLU A 363 -0.29 18.21 -2.02
CA GLU A 363 -0.81 19.58 -1.93
C GLU A 363 0.22 20.56 -1.36
N ASN A 364 0.95 20.13 -0.33
CA ASN A 364 1.95 20.98 0.33
C ASN A 364 3.35 20.85 -0.27
N ASN A 365 3.50 20.13 -1.38
CA ASN A 365 4.77 19.91 -2.08
C ASN A 365 5.89 19.44 -1.13
N VAL A 366 5.56 18.48 -0.24
CA VAL A 366 6.52 17.93 0.72
C VAL A 366 7.61 17.18 -0.03
N ALA A 367 8.85 17.59 0.18
CA ALA A 367 10.00 17.01 -0.50
C ALA A 367 10.30 15.61 0.01
N THR A 368 10.71 14.71 -0.90
CA THR A 368 11.30 13.41 -0.52
C THR A 368 12.76 13.65 -0.16
N VAL A 369 13.12 13.41 1.10
CA VAL A 369 14.44 13.74 1.66
C VAL A 369 15.35 12.54 1.86
N GLY A 370 14.81 11.32 1.81
CA GLY A 370 15.55 10.08 1.98
C GLY A 370 15.66 9.60 3.43
N GLU A 371 16.17 8.37 3.60
CA GLU A 371 16.20 7.64 4.86
C GLU A 371 16.89 8.40 6.00
N ASP A 372 18.00 9.10 5.70
CA ASP A 372 18.81 9.77 6.74
C ASP A 372 18.18 11.07 7.25
N LEU A 373 17.41 11.75 6.42
CA LEU A 373 16.84 13.04 6.75
C LEU A 373 15.39 12.98 7.23
N VAL A 374 14.65 11.95 6.85
CA VAL A 374 13.23 11.79 7.23
C VAL A 374 13.01 11.66 8.74
N VAL A 375 14.05 11.27 9.47
CA VAL A 375 14.05 11.09 10.95
C VAL A 375 14.56 12.31 11.73
N ARG A 376 14.77 13.43 11.05
CA ARG A 376 15.21 14.71 11.63
C ARG A 376 14.08 15.71 11.66
#